data_fe1dbbf3f0adc507f13ca97687d85b1e
#
_entry.id   fe1dbbf3f0adc507f13ca97687d85b1e
#
_cell.length_a   1.000
_cell.length_b   1.000
_cell.length_c   1.000
_cell.angle_alpha   90.00
_cell.angle_beta   90.00
_cell.angle_gamma   90.00
#
_symmetry.space_group_name_H-M   'P 1'
#
loop_
_entity.id
_entity.type
_entity.pdbx_description
1 polymer ?
#
loop_
_entity_poly.entity_id
_entity_poly.type
_entity_poly.pdbx_seq_one_letter_code
_entity_poly.pdbx_strand_id
1 'polypeptide(L)'
;EIARCYRNEGISTRHNPEFTMLEFYQAYATYETLMDQTEAMFAFVDQRLAEKLPAAHAEWLKARPFSLERFARVPMKAAVANALELSGLPPQAATDVAVADAPIKEWAKASKAKGREIDWGNYKKGATKCENAGELLFAAYEYLVEPFLARDYKSSDGTKSIPVFITDYPFEVSPLARKKDADPTLVDRFELFVDGREICNA
;
A
#
# COMPACT_ATOMS: atom_id res chain seq x y z
N GLU A 1 9.47 8.12 20.04
CA GLU A 1 10.88 8.34 19.77
C GLU A 1 11.09 8.76 18.32
N ILE A 2 12.07 9.65 18.06
CA ILE A 2 12.58 9.92 16.71
C ILE A 2 14.04 9.52 16.73
N ALA A 3 14.41 8.50 15.98
CA ALA A 3 15.75 7.91 16.02
C ALA A 3 16.29 7.57 14.63
N ARG A 4 17.61 7.47 14.53
CA ARG A 4 18.28 6.88 13.37
C ARG A 4 18.22 5.36 13.47
N CYS A 5 17.73 4.74 12.42
CA CYS A 5 17.63 3.30 12.29
C CYS A 5 18.60 2.80 11.22
N TYR A 6 19.13 1.59 11.42
CA TYR A 6 20.07 0.93 10.51
C TYR A 6 19.52 -0.44 10.15
N ARG A 7 19.33 -0.68 8.87
CA ARG A 7 18.92 -2.00 8.37
C ARG A 7 19.87 -2.46 7.29
N ASN A 8 20.25 -3.74 7.27
CA ASN A 8 21.07 -4.34 6.21
C ASN A 8 20.20 -4.73 5.00
N GLU A 9 19.57 -3.75 4.41
CA GLU A 9 18.78 -3.89 3.19
C GLU A 9 19.61 -3.46 1.97
N GLY A 10 19.28 -3.99 0.81
CA GLY A 10 19.93 -3.57 -0.42
C GLY A 10 19.70 -2.08 -0.70
N ILE A 11 20.72 -1.36 -1.15
CA ILE A 11 20.61 0.05 -1.53
C ILE A 11 19.74 0.14 -2.79
N SER A 12 18.69 0.97 -2.74
CA SER A 12 17.85 1.28 -3.88
C SER A 12 17.49 2.78 -3.90
N THR A 13 16.76 3.22 -4.90
CA THR A 13 16.22 4.59 -4.94
C THR A 13 15.23 4.91 -3.83
N ARG A 14 14.74 3.89 -3.13
CA ARG A 14 13.75 4.00 -2.04
C ARG A 14 14.27 3.55 -0.68
N HIS A 15 15.37 2.79 -0.62
CA HIS A 15 15.92 2.21 0.60
C HIS A 15 17.36 2.67 0.80
N ASN A 16 17.62 3.23 1.99
CA ASN A 16 18.94 3.59 2.46
C ASN A 16 19.22 2.77 3.74
N PRO A 17 20.39 2.17 3.91
CA PRO A 17 20.76 1.44 5.13
C PRO A 17 20.65 2.27 6.42
N GLU A 18 20.81 3.59 6.34
CA GLU A 18 20.57 4.53 7.44
C GLU A 18 19.37 5.41 7.10
N PHE A 19 18.38 5.47 7.99
CA PHE A 19 17.19 6.32 7.84
C PHE A 19 16.66 6.78 9.20
N THR A 20 15.92 7.88 9.23
CA THR A 20 15.26 8.37 10.44
C THR A 20 13.82 7.89 10.48
N MET A 21 13.39 7.34 11.61
CA MET A 21 12.03 6.87 11.83
C MET A 21 11.43 7.52 13.08
N LEU A 22 10.14 7.85 12.99
CA LEU A 22 9.30 8.17 14.13
C LEU A 22 8.60 6.87 14.57
N GLU A 23 8.75 6.52 15.84
CA GLU A 23 8.12 5.35 16.44
C GLU A 23 7.39 5.75 17.71
N PHE A 24 6.16 5.27 17.89
CA PHE A 24 5.39 5.49 19.12
C PHE A 24 4.48 4.29 19.41
N TYR A 25 4.14 4.13 20.68
CA TYR A 25 3.25 3.11 21.19
C TYR A 25 2.16 3.76 22.03
N GLN A 26 0.96 3.21 21.96
CA GLN A 26 -0.17 3.69 22.75
C GLN A 26 -0.88 2.51 23.40
N ALA A 27 -0.97 2.55 24.73
CA ALA A 27 -1.73 1.57 25.48
C ALA A 27 -3.23 1.67 25.17
N TYR A 28 -3.90 0.53 25.13
CA TYR A 28 -5.35 0.39 24.89
C TYR A 28 -5.83 0.94 23.54
N ALA A 29 -4.94 1.16 22.59
CA ALA A 29 -5.28 1.55 21.22
C ALA A 29 -5.39 0.31 20.32
N THR A 30 -6.23 0.44 19.30
CA THR A 30 -6.32 -0.52 18.19
C THR A 30 -5.61 0.05 16.95
N TYR A 31 -5.41 -0.78 15.94
CA TYR A 31 -4.83 -0.31 14.68
C TYR A 31 -5.72 0.74 13.99
N GLU A 32 -7.06 0.68 14.16
CA GLU A 32 -7.97 1.72 13.68
C GLU A 32 -7.72 3.06 14.39
N THR A 33 -7.54 3.03 15.72
CA THR A 33 -7.18 4.23 16.50
C THR A 33 -5.87 4.84 15.98
N LEU A 34 -4.89 4.00 15.64
CA LEU A 34 -3.61 4.48 15.10
C LEU A 34 -3.75 5.04 13.68
N MET A 35 -4.65 4.52 12.86
CA MET A 35 -4.99 5.14 11.56
C MET A 35 -5.58 6.54 11.76
N ASP A 36 -6.57 6.69 12.67
CA ASP A 36 -7.18 8.00 12.98
C ASP A 36 -6.14 9.01 13.47
N GLN A 37 -5.23 8.58 14.34
CA GLN A 37 -4.15 9.42 14.84
C GLN A 37 -3.15 9.81 13.76
N THR A 38 -2.86 8.89 12.85
CA THR A 38 -1.97 9.16 11.72
C THR A 38 -2.58 10.20 10.79
N GLU A 39 -3.85 10.08 10.45
CA GLU A 39 -4.57 11.11 9.68
C GLU A 39 -4.55 12.47 10.38
N ALA A 40 -4.86 12.49 11.69
CA ALA A 40 -4.83 13.71 12.49
C ALA A 40 -3.42 14.34 12.56
N MET A 41 -2.38 13.52 12.66
CA MET A 41 -0.99 13.98 12.64
C MET A 41 -0.64 14.67 11.31
N PHE A 42 -1.02 14.09 10.18
CA PHE A 42 -0.79 14.71 8.87
C PHE A 42 -1.53 16.04 8.74
N ALA A 43 -2.80 16.11 9.17
CA ALA A 43 -3.59 17.35 9.17
C ALA A 43 -2.97 18.42 10.07
N PHE A 44 -2.53 18.03 11.27
CA PHE A 44 -1.86 18.94 12.21
C PHE A 44 -0.56 19.51 11.63
N VAL A 45 0.29 18.68 11.04
CA VAL A 45 1.55 19.12 10.42
C VAL A 45 1.27 20.09 9.27
N ASP A 46 0.31 19.76 8.40
CA ASP A 46 -0.09 20.59 7.26
C ASP A 46 -0.57 21.98 7.73
N GLN A 47 -1.42 22.02 8.76
CA GLN A 47 -1.87 23.27 9.39
C GLN A 47 -0.71 24.07 9.97
N ARG A 48 0.20 23.43 10.73
CA ARG A 48 1.34 24.12 11.35
C ARG A 48 2.30 24.69 10.33
N LEU A 49 2.48 24.02 9.18
CA LEU A 49 3.26 24.54 8.06
C LEU A 49 2.60 25.76 7.44
N ALA A 50 1.28 25.73 7.24
CA ALA A 50 0.51 26.89 6.75
C ALA A 50 0.63 28.11 7.65
N GLU A 51 0.57 27.91 8.97
CA GLU A 51 0.69 28.99 9.96
C GLU A 51 2.09 29.61 10.02
N LYS A 52 3.14 28.75 10.03
CA LYS A 52 4.51 29.19 10.28
C LYS A 52 5.26 29.60 9.00
N LEU A 53 4.93 29.01 7.87
CA LEU A 53 5.62 29.16 6.59
C LEU A 53 4.61 29.34 5.43
N PRO A 54 3.71 30.33 5.47
CA PRO A 54 2.56 30.40 4.57
C PRO A 54 2.92 30.44 3.09
N ALA A 55 3.96 31.18 2.71
CA ALA A 55 4.40 31.26 1.31
C ALA A 55 4.99 29.93 0.81
N ALA A 56 5.91 29.34 1.58
CA ALA A 56 6.52 28.05 1.26
C ALA A 56 5.47 26.92 1.24
N HIS A 57 4.52 26.93 2.19
CA HIS A 57 3.43 25.96 2.22
C HIS A 57 2.52 26.07 0.99
N ALA A 58 2.18 27.28 0.57
CA ALA A 58 1.35 27.49 -0.62
C ALA A 58 2.04 26.94 -1.91
N GLU A 59 3.34 27.15 -2.05
CA GLU A 59 4.11 26.58 -3.17
C GLU A 59 4.20 25.04 -3.06
N TRP A 60 4.42 24.51 -1.86
CA TRP A 60 4.43 23.08 -1.64
C TRP A 60 3.08 22.43 -1.94
N LEU A 61 1.95 23.04 -1.54
CA LEU A 61 0.61 22.55 -1.87
C LEU A 61 0.36 22.44 -3.38
N LYS A 62 0.92 23.37 -4.16
CA LYS A 62 0.83 23.30 -5.63
C LYS A 62 1.69 22.17 -6.18
N ALA A 63 2.91 22.03 -5.67
CA ALA A 63 3.92 21.11 -6.22
C ALA A 63 3.71 19.66 -5.78
N ARG A 64 3.15 19.40 -4.58
CA ARG A 64 2.99 18.03 -4.06
C ARG A 64 2.07 17.20 -4.96
N PRO A 65 2.42 15.92 -5.24
CA PRO A 65 1.64 15.06 -6.13
C PRO A 65 0.41 14.41 -5.45
N PHE A 66 0.21 14.66 -4.16
CA PHE A 66 -0.87 14.07 -3.37
C PHE A 66 -1.74 15.12 -2.67
N SER A 67 -2.97 14.74 -2.33
CA SER A 67 -3.93 15.52 -1.54
C SER A 67 -4.16 14.84 -0.19
N LEU A 68 -4.31 15.62 0.87
CA LEU A 68 -4.69 15.15 2.21
C LEU A 68 -6.19 15.36 2.51
N GLU A 69 -7.01 15.61 1.49
CA GLU A 69 -8.45 15.85 1.66
C GLU A 69 -9.20 14.68 2.29
N ARG A 70 -8.69 13.47 2.05
CA ARG A 70 -9.19 12.21 2.60
C ARG A 70 -8.11 11.13 2.54
N PHE A 71 -8.28 10.11 3.35
CA PHE A 71 -7.49 8.88 3.33
C PHE A 71 -8.40 7.71 2.96
N ALA A 72 -7.94 6.83 2.08
CA ALA A 72 -8.65 5.59 1.80
C ALA A 72 -8.19 4.51 2.79
N ARG A 73 -9.13 3.67 3.28
CA ARG A 73 -8.83 2.48 4.10
C ARG A 73 -9.36 1.27 3.36
N VAL A 74 -8.46 0.42 2.91
CA VAL A 74 -8.81 -0.63 1.95
C VAL A 74 -8.26 -1.97 2.42
N PRO A 75 -9.12 -2.96 2.69
CA PRO A 75 -8.68 -4.34 2.92
C PRO A 75 -7.90 -4.87 1.71
N MET A 76 -6.79 -5.58 1.96
CA MET A 76 -5.91 -6.08 0.89
C MET A 76 -6.68 -6.90 -0.16
N LYS A 77 -7.57 -7.78 0.26
CA LYS A 77 -8.39 -8.58 -0.65
C LYS A 77 -9.28 -7.72 -1.56
N ALA A 78 -9.86 -6.65 -1.00
CA ALA A 78 -10.68 -5.71 -1.77
C ALA A 78 -9.81 -4.90 -2.76
N ALA A 79 -8.61 -4.51 -2.35
CA ALA A 79 -7.66 -3.81 -3.22
C ALA A 79 -7.26 -4.68 -4.42
N VAL A 80 -6.98 -5.97 -4.20
CA VAL A 80 -6.66 -6.93 -5.27
C VAL A 80 -7.85 -7.10 -6.23
N ALA A 81 -9.06 -7.28 -5.70
CA ALA A 81 -10.27 -7.41 -6.53
C ALA A 81 -10.49 -6.18 -7.42
N ASN A 82 -10.37 -4.98 -6.85
CA ASN A 82 -10.47 -3.73 -7.60
C ASN A 82 -9.36 -3.60 -8.68
N ALA A 83 -8.13 -3.98 -8.35
CA ALA A 83 -7.02 -3.93 -9.30
C ALA A 83 -7.21 -4.88 -10.49
N LEU A 84 -7.79 -6.05 -10.27
CA LEU A 84 -8.15 -6.99 -11.34
C LEU A 84 -9.20 -6.39 -12.27
N GLU A 85 -10.25 -5.79 -11.72
CA GLU A 85 -11.29 -5.11 -12.50
C GLU A 85 -10.71 -3.95 -13.33
N LEU A 86 -9.93 -3.07 -12.71
CA LEU A 86 -9.25 -1.96 -13.37
C LEU A 86 -8.27 -2.42 -14.45
N SER A 87 -7.74 -3.63 -14.33
CA SER A 87 -6.84 -4.25 -15.31
C SER A 87 -7.57 -4.98 -16.44
N GLY A 88 -8.91 -5.13 -16.34
CA GLY A 88 -9.71 -5.94 -17.27
C GLY A 88 -9.39 -7.43 -17.15
N LEU A 89 -9.07 -7.90 -15.95
CA LEU A 89 -8.69 -9.28 -15.65
C LEU A 89 -9.81 -10.01 -14.91
N PRO A 90 -9.95 -11.32 -15.11
CA PRO A 90 -10.90 -12.10 -14.36
C PRO A 90 -10.43 -12.26 -12.89
N PRO A 91 -11.35 -12.42 -11.92
CA PRO A 91 -11.02 -12.53 -10.50
C PRO A 91 -10.00 -13.65 -10.19
N GLN A 92 -10.07 -14.77 -10.91
CA GLN A 92 -9.15 -15.89 -10.74
C GLN A 92 -7.72 -15.61 -11.20
N ALA A 93 -7.45 -14.53 -11.92
CA ALA A 93 -6.08 -14.22 -12.36
C ALA A 93 -5.12 -13.99 -11.19
N ALA A 94 -5.63 -13.60 -10.02
CA ALA A 94 -4.83 -13.46 -8.80
C ALA A 94 -4.27 -14.80 -8.28
N THR A 95 -4.99 -15.90 -8.50
CA THR A 95 -4.62 -17.25 -8.04
C THR A 95 -4.05 -18.09 -9.17
N ASP A 96 -4.65 -18.02 -10.33
CA ASP A 96 -4.30 -18.88 -11.46
C ASP A 96 -2.98 -18.49 -12.14
N VAL A 97 -2.40 -17.35 -11.78
CA VAL A 97 -1.06 -16.96 -12.24
C VAL A 97 0.00 -18.02 -11.90
N ALA A 98 -0.17 -18.74 -10.79
CA ALA A 98 0.71 -19.83 -10.37
C ALA A 98 0.55 -21.12 -11.20
N VAL A 99 -0.57 -21.29 -11.91
CA VAL A 99 -0.86 -22.47 -12.71
C VAL A 99 0.00 -22.50 -13.97
N ALA A 100 0.44 -23.70 -14.38
CA ALA A 100 1.35 -23.87 -15.53
C ALA A 100 0.78 -23.23 -16.81
N ASP A 101 -0.48 -23.49 -17.12
CA ASP A 101 -1.14 -23.07 -18.36
C ASP A 101 -1.88 -21.72 -18.24
N ALA A 102 -1.53 -20.89 -17.22
CA ALA A 102 -2.10 -19.56 -17.05
C ALA A 102 -1.94 -18.72 -18.33
N PRO A 103 -3.01 -18.06 -18.81
CA PRO A 103 -2.98 -17.29 -20.06
C PRO A 103 -2.30 -15.92 -19.88
N ILE A 104 -1.07 -15.91 -19.37
CA ILE A 104 -0.29 -14.70 -19.01
C ILE A 104 -0.18 -13.72 -20.19
N LYS A 105 0.00 -14.22 -21.42
CA LYS A 105 0.11 -13.35 -22.61
C LYS A 105 -1.18 -12.56 -22.86
N GLU A 106 -2.32 -13.19 -22.65
CA GLU A 106 -3.65 -12.57 -22.81
C GLU A 106 -3.88 -11.55 -21.70
N TRP A 107 -3.56 -11.90 -20.45
CA TRP A 107 -3.67 -10.99 -19.31
C TRP A 107 -2.73 -9.78 -19.44
N ALA A 108 -1.51 -10.00 -19.93
CA ALA A 108 -0.57 -8.92 -20.18
C ALA A 108 -1.10 -7.95 -21.26
N LYS A 109 -1.72 -8.48 -22.32
CA LYS A 109 -2.35 -7.66 -23.36
C LYS A 109 -3.54 -6.87 -22.81
N ALA A 110 -4.40 -7.51 -22.01
CA ALA A 110 -5.57 -6.88 -21.41
C ALA A 110 -5.18 -5.75 -20.44
N SER A 111 -4.27 -6.03 -19.50
CA SER A 111 -3.80 -5.04 -18.54
C SER A 111 -3.07 -3.87 -19.20
N LYS A 112 -2.24 -4.14 -20.21
CA LYS A 112 -1.57 -3.11 -20.99
C LYS A 112 -2.55 -2.21 -21.76
N ALA A 113 -3.63 -2.76 -22.30
CA ALA A 113 -4.69 -1.99 -22.94
C ALA A 113 -5.40 -1.03 -21.97
N LYS A 114 -5.39 -1.32 -20.67
CA LYS A 114 -5.83 -0.44 -19.57
C LYS A 114 -4.72 0.48 -19.05
N GLY A 115 -3.55 0.48 -19.70
CA GLY A 115 -2.37 1.25 -19.29
C GLY A 115 -1.72 0.73 -18.02
N ARG A 116 -1.89 -0.54 -17.65
CA ARG A 116 -1.27 -1.18 -16.48
C ARG A 116 -0.21 -2.17 -16.95
N GLU A 117 1.04 -1.76 -16.85
CA GLU A 117 2.19 -2.61 -17.16
C GLU A 117 2.56 -3.42 -15.92
N ILE A 118 2.02 -4.65 -15.86
CA ILE A 118 2.28 -5.59 -14.76
C ILE A 118 3.48 -6.45 -15.12
N ASP A 119 4.40 -6.64 -14.18
CA ASP A 119 5.52 -7.58 -14.33
C ASP A 119 5.06 -9.03 -14.12
N TRP A 120 4.40 -9.55 -15.12
CA TRP A 120 3.85 -10.91 -15.11
C TRP A 120 4.92 -12.00 -14.93
N GLY A 121 6.17 -11.75 -15.39
CA GLY A 121 7.27 -12.70 -15.25
C GLY A 121 7.65 -12.90 -13.79
N ASN A 122 7.92 -11.84 -13.08
CA ASN A 122 8.24 -11.89 -11.67
C ASN A 122 7.01 -12.25 -10.81
N TYR A 123 5.82 -11.77 -11.16
CA TYR A 123 4.60 -12.18 -10.48
C TYR A 123 4.38 -13.69 -10.53
N LYS A 124 4.42 -14.32 -11.71
CA LYS A 124 4.31 -15.78 -11.84
C LYS A 124 5.38 -16.49 -11.04
N LYS A 125 6.63 -16.04 -11.14
CA LYS A 125 7.77 -16.63 -10.42
C LYS A 125 7.59 -16.53 -8.88
N GLY A 126 7.05 -15.42 -8.37
CA GLY A 126 6.72 -15.25 -6.96
C GLY A 126 5.56 -16.16 -6.55
N ALA A 127 4.45 -16.09 -7.27
CA ALA A 127 3.24 -16.84 -6.99
C ALA A 127 3.44 -18.38 -6.99
N THR A 128 4.32 -18.90 -7.86
CA THR A 128 4.64 -20.35 -7.86
C THR A 128 5.45 -20.83 -6.66
N LYS A 129 5.96 -19.92 -5.84
CA LYS A 129 6.67 -20.25 -4.60
C LYS A 129 5.80 -20.15 -3.37
N CYS A 130 4.60 -19.58 -3.50
CA CYS A 130 3.67 -19.42 -2.40
C CYS A 130 3.17 -20.80 -1.94
N GLU A 131 3.19 -21.01 -0.63
CA GLU A 131 2.80 -22.27 0.00
C GLU A 131 1.32 -22.28 0.45
N ASN A 132 0.71 -21.09 0.53
CA ASN A 132 -0.65 -20.91 1.04
C ASN A 132 -1.38 -19.74 0.35
N ALA A 133 -2.67 -19.62 0.65
CA ALA A 133 -3.54 -18.59 0.06
C ALA A 133 -3.18 -17.16 0.52
N GLY A 134 -2.66 -17.00 1.74
CA GLY A 134 -2.26 -15.72 2.28
C GLY A 134 -1.03 -15.15 1.54
N GLU A 135 -0.02 -15.98 1.33
CA GLU A 135 1.15 -15.60 0.53
C GLU A 135 0.78 -15.29 -0.92
N LEU A 136 -0.14 -16.07 -1.50
CA LEU A 136 -0.59 -15.83 -2.87
C LEU A 136 -1.38 -14.52 -3.00
N LEU A 137 -2.23 -14.19 -2.01
CA LEU A 137 -2.91 -12.90 -1.93
C LEU A 137 -1.92 -11.75 -1.82
N PHE A 138 -0.88 -11.90 -0.99
CA PHE A 138 0.14 -10.89 -0.81
C PHE A 138 0.96 -10.69 -2.10
N ALA A 139 1.34 -11.77 -2.78
CA ALA A 139 1.99 -11.69 -4.10
C ALA A 139 1.09 -10.97 -5.12
N ALA A 140 -0.21 -11.25 -5.14
CA ALA A 140 -1.15 -10.52 -5.99
C ALA A 140 -1.19 -9.02 -5.65
N TYR A 141 -1.15 -8.68 -4.37
CA TYR A 141 -1.08 -7.29 -3.92
C TYR A 141 0.20 -6.59 -4.41
N GLU A 142 1.38 -7.19 -4.22
CA GLU A 142 2.67 -6.61 -4.63
C GLU A 142 2.75 -6.29 -6.13
N TYR A 143 2.15 -7.13 -6.99
CA TYR A 143 2.25 -6.94 -8.45
C TYR A 143 1.05 -6.25 -9.09
N LEU A 144 -0.15 -6.36 -8.52
CA LEU A 144 -1.37 -5.82 -9.11
C LEU A 144 -1.84 -4.51 -8.47
N VAL A 145 -1.51 -4.27 -7.20
CA VAL A 145 -2.02 -3.13 -6.41
C VAL A 145 -0.94 -2.11 -6.14
N GLU A 146 0.11 -2.48 -5.42
CA GLU A 146 1.10 -1.56 -4.88
C GLU A 146 1.70 -0.62 -5.93
N PRO A 147 2.12 -1.09 -7.14
CA PRO A 147 2.69 -0.21 -8.17
C PRO A 147 1.70 0.82 -8.72
N PHE A 148 0.42 0.66 -8.45
CA PHE A 148 -0.65 1.47 -9.02
C PHE A 148 -1.43 2.29 -7.98
N LEU A 149 -1.07 2.24 -6.69
CA LEU A 149 -1.80 2.94 -5.61
C LEU A 149 -1.97 4.43 -5.89
N ALA A 150 -0.91 5.13 -6.29
CA ALA A 150 -0.98 6.55 -6.61
C ALA A 150 -1.86 6.88 -7.83
N ARG A 151 -2.07 5.91 -8.72
CA ARG A 151 -2.90 6.03 -9.90
C ARG A 151 -4.37 5.73 -9.62
N ASP A 152 -4.63 4.68 -8.83
CA ASP A 152 -5.96 4.14 -8.64
C ASP A 152 -6.75 4.88 -7.56
N TYR A 153 -6.06 5.53 -6.62
CA TYR A 153 -6.67 6.29 -5.53
C TYR A 153 -6.41 7.78 -5.69
N LYS A 154 -7.45 8.50 -6.11
CA LYS A 154 -7.36 9.92 -6.49
C LYS A 154 -8.19 10.83 -5.60
N SER A 155 -7.78 12.10 -5.56
CA SER A 155 -8.56 13.23 -5.05
C SER A 155 -9.89 13.37 -5.77
N SER A 156 -10.81 14.13 -5.19
CA SER A 156 -12.16 14.34 -5.74
C SER A 156 -12.14 14.94 -7.14
N ASP A 157 -11.13 15.75 -7.45
CA ASP A 157 -10.91 16.34 -8.78
C ASP A 157 -10.12 15.46 -9.74
N GLY A 158 -9.64 14.28 -9.28
CA GLY A 158 -8.87 13.31 -10.06
C GLY A 158 -7.43 13.72 -10.38
N THR A 159 -6.94 14.86 -9.90
CA THR A 159 -5.64 15.41 -10.30
C THR A 159 -4.47 14.87 -9.47
N LYS A 160 -4.68 14.63 -8.16
CA LYS A 160 -3.66 14.18 -7.21
C LYS A 160 -3.97 12.79 -6.68
N SER A 161 -2.95 12.08 -6.22
CA SER A 161 -3.16 10.86 -5.43
C SER A 161 -3.67 11.22 -4.04
N ILE A 162 -4.30 10.26 -3.34
CA ILE A 162 -4.63 10.37 -1.92
C ILE A 162 -3.87 9.31 -1.13
N PRO A 163 -3.63 9.51 0.18
CA PRO A 163 -3.08 8.48 1.03
C PRO A 163 -4.01 7.26 1.13
N VAL A 164 -3.40 6.07 1.17
CA VAL A 164 -4.13 4.80 1.23
C VAL A 164 -3.57 3.94 2.35
N PHE A 165 -4.42 3.58 3.30
CA PHE A 165 -4.14 2.51 4.24
C PHE A 165 -4.54 1.18 3.61
N ILE A 166 -3.60 0.25 3.51
CA ILE A 166 -3.89 -1.15 3.21
C ILE A 166 -3.99 -1.89 4.53
N THR A 167 -5.10 -2.58 4.74
CA THR A 167 -5.41 -3.33 5.97
C THR A 167 -5.63 -4.80 5.67
N ASP A 168 -5.88 -5.59 6.71
CA ASP A 168 -6.26 -7.00 6.59
C ASP A 168 -5.18 -7.84 5.89
N TYR A 169 -3.94 -7.69 6.37
CA TYR A 169 -2.83 -8.52 5.92
C TYR A 169 -3.04 -9.97 6.33
N PRO A 170 -2.70 -10.95 5.46
CA PRO A 170 -2.67 -12.35 5.85
C PRO A 170 -1.68 -12.60 7.00
N PHE A 171 -2.05 -13.48 7.93
CA PHE A 171 -1.19 -13.84 9.06
C PHE A 171 0.15 -14.42 8.60
N GLU A 172 0.15 -15.19 7.53
CA GLU A 172 1.32 -15.88 7.00
C GLU A 172 2.45 -14.91 6.61
N VAL A 173 2.10 -13.71 6.14
CA VAL A 173 3.07 -12.67 5.76
C VAL A 173 3.30 -11.63 6.85
N SER A 174 2.59 -11.74 7.97
CA SER A 174 2.70 -10.82 9.10
C SER A 174 2.59 -11.54 10.45
N PRO A 175 3.43 -12.56 10.71
CA PRO A 175 3.26 -13.46 11.85
C PRO A 175 3.51 -12.81 13.22
N LEU A 176 4.10 -11.61 13.26
CA LEU A 176 4.35 -10.86 14.49
C LEU A 176 3.21 -9.91 14.87
N ALA A 177 2.24 -9.70 13.97
CA ALA A 177 1.08 -8.89 14.25
C ALA A 177 -0.02 -9.71 14.94
N ARG A 178 -0.90 -9.01 15.69
CA ARG A 178 -2.02 -9.64 16.37
C ARG A 178 -3.03 -10.16 15.34
N LYS A 179 -3.46 -11.41 15.48
CA LYS A 179 -4.57 -11.97 14.70
C LYS A 179 -5.87 -11.26 15.01
N LYS A 180 -6.71 -11.06 13.99
CA LYS A 180 -8.07 -10.54 14.17
C LYS A 180 -8.93 -11.56 14.93
N ASP A 181 -9.72 -11.07 15.88
CA ASP A 181 -10.62 -11.95 16.65
C ASP A 181 -11.73 -12.56 15.77
N ALA A 182 -12.21 -11.81 14.78
CA ALA A 182 -13.27 -12.24 13.86
C ALA A 182 -12.79 -13.18 12.74
N ASP A 183 -11.54 -13.03 12.30
CA ASP A 183 -10.93 -13.86 11.26
C ASP A 183 -9.43 -14.05 11.54
N PRO A 184 -9.04 -15.15 12.21
CA PRO A 184 -7.65 -15.40 12.59
C PRO A 184 -6.68 -15.66 11.43
N THR A 185 -7.16 -15.72 10.19
CA THR A 185 -6.31 -15.77 8.99
C THR A 185 -5.75 -14.38 8.62
N LEU A 186 -6.31 -13.34 9.22
CA LEU A 186 -5.91 -11.94 9.04
C LEU A 186 -5.32 -11.36 10.32
N VAL A 187 -4.59 -10.27 10.20
CA VAL A 187 -4.00 -9.56 11.34
C VAL A 187 -4.48 -8.10 11.44
N ASP A 188 -4.45 -7.58 12.67
CA ASP A 188 -4.65 -6.17 13.01
C ASP A 188 -3.37 -5.39 12.63
N ARG A 189 -3.25 -5.08 11.35
CA ARG A 189 -2.10 -4.36 10.77
C ARG A 189 -2.56 -3.45 9.64
N PHE A 190 -1.85 -2.34 9.48
CA PHE A 190 -1.94 -1.54 8.26
C PHE A 190 -0.56 -1.12 7.76
N GLU A 191 -0.47 -0.80 6.49
CA GLU A 191 0.56 0.04 5.90
C GLU A 191 -0.09 1.27 5.27
N LEU A 192 0.53 2.45 5.45
CA LEU A 192 0.10 3.69 4.81
C LEU A 192 1.00 4.02 3.63
N PHE A 193 0.39 4.21 2.49
CA PHE A 193 1.05 4.66 1.27
C PHE A 193 0.64 6.09 0.92
N VAL A 194 1.63 6.94 0.67
CA VAL A 194 1.44 8.30 0.16
C VAL A 194 2.18 8.42 -1.17
N ASP A 195 1.46 8.73 -2.23
CA ASP A 195 1.98 8.79 -3.59
C ASP A 195 2.75 7.52 -4.01
N GLY A 196 2.21 6.34 -3.66
CA GLY A 196 2.78 5.04 -3.97
C GLY A 196 4.05 4.69 -3.18
N ARG A 197 4.33 5.39 -2.08
CA ARG A 197 5.44 5.10 -1.17
C ARG A 197 4.90 4.71 0.19
N GLU A 198 5.36 3.61 0.74
CA GLU A 198 5.12 3.27 2.14
C GLU A 198 5.75 4.34 3.04
N ILE A 199 4.93 4.92 3.93
CA ILE A 199 5.33 5.97 4.86
C ILE A 199 5.33 5.46 6.29
N CYS A 200 4.41 4.59 6.65
CA CYS A 200 4.40 3.95 7.97
C CYS A 200 3.64 2.62 7.94
N ASN A 201 3.85 1.82 8.98
CA ASN A 201 3.07 0.64 9.30
C ASN A 201 2.77 0.56 10.81
N ALA A 202 1.73 -0.17 11.16
CA ALA A 202 1.39 -0.46 12.55
C ALA A 202 0.53 -1.74 12.64
#